data_1d51aca100dd4f8edf96e41109d60f17
#
_entry.id   1d51aca100dd4f8edf96e41109d60f17
#
_cell.length_a   1.000
_cell.length_b   1.000
_cell.length_c   1.000
_cell.angle_alpha   90.00
_cell.angle_beta   90.00
_cell.angle_gamma   90.00
#
_symmetry.space_group_name_H-M   'P 1'
#
loop_
_entity.id
_entity.type
_entity.pdbx_description
1 polymer ?
#
loop_
_entity_poly.entity_id
_entity_poly.type
_entity_poly.pdbx_seq_one_letter_code
_entity_poly.pdbx_strand_id
1 'polypeptide(L)'
;LGPAPYHVPVPHSLSLLYSAVKSTASLVFSTILQAVWKKSRREKKAAPFPGWMPIVDFYGRIWYDKLSCFHWKGRPALNIGTLTINSSLALAPMAGVTDVAFRQICAELGAGYTITELISSKALCYHDKKTLSLLQQFPGEHPAAVQIFGSDPICMAEAAQIALEHSGADVVDLNMGCPMGKIVNNGDGAALMKDPEKAGRIM
;
A
#
# COMPACT_ATOMS: atom_id res chain seq x y z
N LEU A 1 32.08 18.70 6.30
CA LEU A 1 31.80 18.36 4.90
C LEU A 1 31.47 16.87 4.88
N GLY A 2 30.17 16.49 4.96
CA GLY A 2 29.69 15.13 4.82
C GLY A 2 29.60 14.71 3.34
N PRO A 3 29.66 13.41 3.00
CA PRO A 3 29.60 12.96 1.63
C PRO A 3 28.22 13.27 1.02
N ALA A 4 28.25 13.74 -0.25
CA ALA A 4 27.08 14.03 -1.04
C ALA A 4 26.24 12.75 -1.30
N PRO A 5 24.89 12.83 -1.42
CA PRO A 5 24.07 11.67 -1.70
C PRO A 5 24.39 11.10 -3.09
N TYR A 6 24.63 9.81 -3.15
CA TYR A 6 24.87 9.10 -4.40
C TYR A 6 23.63 9.16 -5.29
N HIS A 7 23.69 9.94 -6.35
CA HIS A 7 22.72 9.92 -7.44
C HIS A 7 23.02 8.69 -8.31
N VAL A 8 22.25 7.62 -8.14
CA VAL A 8 22.29 6.49 -9.07
C VAL A 8 21.39 6.86 -10.26
N PRO A 9 21.94 7.02 -11.48
CA PRO A 9 21.11 7.31 -12.64
C PRO A 9 20.20 6.12 -12.94
N VAL A 10 18.90 6.34 -12.99
CA VAL A 10 17.91 5.34 -13.39
C VAL A 10 18.13 5.06 -14.89
N PRO A 11 18.35 3.79 -15.30
CA PRO A 11 18.52 3.47 -16.71
C PRO A 11 17.31 3.92 -17.55
N HIS A 12 17.55 4.48 -18.72
CA HIS A 12 16.50 4.96 -19.66
C HIS A 12 15.43 3.89 -19.98
N SER A 13 15.79 2.61 -19.95
CA SER A 13 14.87 1.49 -20.13
C SER A 13 13.84 1.36 -19.01
N LEU A 14 14.21 1.68 -17.76
CA LEU A 14 13.30 1.68 -16.62
C LEU A 14 12.32 2.86 -16.65
N SER A 15 12.75 4.02 -17.15
CA SER A 15 11.86 5.18 -17.30
C SER A 15 10.79 4.95 -18.38
N LEU A 16 11.10 4.23 -19.45
CA LEU A 16 10.16 3.84 -20.50
C LEU A 16 9.17 2.77 -20.01
N LEU A 17 9.64 1.77 -19.24
CA LEU A 17 8.78 0.77 -18.59
C LEU A 17 7.85 1.41 -17.57
N TYR A 18 8.36 2.33 -16.75
CA TYR A 18 7.56 3.09 -15.79
C TYR A 18 6.47 3.92 -16.48
N SER A 19 6.82 4.61 -17.58
CA SER A 19 5.85 5.36 -18.37
C SER A 19 4.79 4.46 -19.02
N ALA A 20 5.18 3.28 -19.53
CA ALA A 20 4.27 2.29 -20.12
C ALA A 20 3.32 1.68 -19.07
N VAL A 21 3.83 1.32 -17.89
CA VAL A 21 3.03 0.78 -16.78
C VAL A 21 2.05 1.85 -16.26
N LYS A 22 2.50 3.10 -16.12
CA LYS A 22 1.65 4.23 -15.73
C LYS A 22 0.53 4.48 -16.75
N SER A 23 0.83 4.39 -18.04
CA SER A 23 -0.14 4.50 -19.14
C SER A 23 -1.14 3.34 -19.13
N THR A 24 -0.68 2.11 -18.96
CA THR A 24 -1.52 0.90 -18.97
C THR A 24 -2.43 0.85 -17.74
N ALA A 25 -1.91 1.15 -16.54
CA ALA A 25 -2.70 1.22 -15.32
C ALA A 25 -3.78 2.32 -15.41
N SER A 26 -3.46 3.46 -16.01
CA SER A 26 -4.43 4.53 -16.29
C SER A 26 -5.52 4.10 -17.27
N LEU A 27 -5.17 3.32 -18.31
CA LEU A 27 -6.12 2.78 -19.28
C LEU A 27 -7.06 1.74 -18.66
N VAL A 28 -6.52 0.80 -17.89
CA VAL A 28 -7.32 -0.25 -17.20
C VAL A 28 -8.28 0.40 -16.20
N PHE A 29 -7.79 1.35 -15.41
CA PHE A 29 -8.62 2.08 -14.45
C PHE A 29 -9.72 2.91 -15.14
N SER A 30 -9.38 3.59 -16.24
CA SER A 30 -10.34 4.32 -17.09
C SER A 30 -11.40 3.39 -17.67
N THR A 31 -11.01 2.20 -18.14
CA THR A 31 -11.95 1.22 -18.74
C THR A 31 -12.90 0.65 -17.69
N ILE A 32 -12.42 0.34 -16.50
CA ILE A 32 -13.25 -0.15 -15.37
C ILE A 32 -14.23 0.96 -14.96
N LEU A 33 -13.78 2.19 -14.83
CA LEU A 33 -14.64 3.32 -14.49
C LEU A 33 -15.70 3.59 -15.54
N GLN A 34 -15.37 3.50 -16.83
CA GLN A 34 -16.34 3.63 -17.91
C GLN A 34 -17.39 2.51 -17.90
N ALA A 35 -16.99 1.28 -17.57
CA ALA A 35 -17.91 0.16 -17.43
C ALA A 35 -18.88 0.35 -16.26
N VAL A 36 -18.37 0.78 -15.10
CA VAL A 36 -19.18 1.09 -13.91
C VAL A 36 -20.13 2.25 -14.19
N TRP A 37 -19.67 3.29 -14.89
CA TRP A 37 -20.50 4.45 -15.24
C TRP A 37 -21.59 4.12 -16.28
N LYS A 38 -21.28 3.31 -17.33
CA LYS A 38 -22.28 2.82 -18.28
C LYS A 38 -23.35 2.00 -17.58
N LYS A 39 -22.99 1.18 -16.60
CA LYS A 39 -23.92 0.40 -15.78
C LYS A 39 -24.81 1.31 -14.92
N SER A 40 -24.21 2.31 -14.26
CA SER A 40 -24.91 3.27 -13.41
C SER A 40 -25.92 4.13 -14.20
N ARG A 41 -25.59 4.56 -15.44
CA ARG A 41 -26.53 5.28 -16.31
C ARG A 41 -27.73 4.44 -16.76
N ARG A 42 -27.53 3.15 -17.05
CA ARG A 42 -28.63 2.25 -17.42
C ARG A 42 -29.63 2.08 -16.27
N GLU A 43 -29.16 2.16 -15.04
CA GLU A 43 -29.98 1.99 -13.83
C GLU A 43 -30.59 3.31 -13.32
N LYS A 44 -30.42 4.45 -14.03
CA LYS A 44 -30.89 5.80 -13.63
C LYS A 44 -30.46 6.20 -12.20
N LYS A 45 -29.36 5.65 -11.71
CA LYS A 45 -28.81 6.00 -10.40
C LYS A 45 -27.89 7.22 -10.52
N ALA A 46 -27.85 8.05 -9.48
CA ALA A 46 -26.99 9.22 -9.39
C ALA A 46 -25.52 8.85 -9.64
N ALA A 47 -24.68 9.86 -9.98
CA ALA A 47 -23.23 9.67 -10.18
C ALA A 47 -22.63 8.78 -9.09
N PRO A 48 -21.73 7.83 -9.43
CA PRO A 48 -21.27 6.81 -8.51
C PRO A 48 -20.57 7.37 -7.26
N PHE A 49 -20.13 8.62 -7.34
CA PHE A 49 -19.54 9.31 -6.20
C PHE A 49 -19.89 10.81 -6.24
N PRO A 50 -20.41 11.39 -5.14
CA PRO A 50 -20.63 12.83 -5.06
C PRO A 50 -19.29 13.58 -5.16
N GLY A 51 -19.17 14.52 -6.07
CA GLY A 51 -17.98 15.36 -6.24
C GLY A 51 -17.10 15.06 -7.46
N TRP A 52 -17.44 14.11 -8.30
CA TRP A 52 -16.73 13.87 -9.55
C TRP A 52 -17.22 14.83 -10.65
N MET A 53 -16.35 15.73 -11.07
CA MET A 53 -16.61 16.57 -12.23
C MET A 53 -15.99 15.94 -13.49
N PRO A 54 -16.78 15.69 -14.54
CA PRO A 54 -16.21 15.26 -15.80
C PRO A 54 -15.55 16.45 -16.50
N ILE A 55 -14.29 16.30 -16.88
CA ILE A 55 -13.60 17.21 -17.80
C ILE A 55 -13.63 16.58 -19.19
N VAL A 56 -14.14 17.31 -20.16
CA VAL A 56 -14.16 16.88 -21.57
C VAL A 56 -12.98 17.55 -22.26
N ASP A 57 -12.05 16.75 -22.83
CA ASP A 57 -10.92 17.29 -23.60
C ASP A 57 -11.34 17.74 -25.00
N PHE A 58 -10.40 18.38 -25.71
CA PHE A 58 -10.61 18.92 -27.05
C PHE A 58 -11.03 17.86 -28.09
N TYR A 59 -10.87 16.57 -27.79
CA TYR A 59 -11.26 15.43 -28.64
C TYR A 59 -12.55 14.74 -28.16
N GLY A 60 -13.29 15.37 -27.24
CA GLY A 60 -14.54 14.81 -26.70
C GLY A 60 -14.33 13.63 -25.73
N ARG A 61 -13.09 13.41 -25.24
CA ARG A 61 -12.79 12.39 -24.24
C ARG A 61 -13.11 12.90 -22.85
N ILE A 62 -13.86 12.14 -22.10
CA ILE A 62 -14.22 12.49 -20.73
C ILE A 62 -13.10 12.00 -19.81
N TRP A 63 -12.41 12.95 -19.19
CA TRP A 63 -11.44 12.71 -18.13
C TRP A 63 -12.09 13.08 -16.80
N TYR A 64 -11.86 12.28 -15.79
CA TYR A 64 -12.22 12.67 -14.44
C TYR A 64 -11.00 13.33 -13.80
N ASP A 65 -11.15 14.57 -13.36
CA ASP A 65 -10.07 15.29 -12.69
C ASP A 65 -9.69 14.56 -11.41
N LYS A 66 -8.50 13.95 -11.42
CA LYS A 66 -7.94 13.23 -10.29
C LYS A 66 -7.71 14.13 -9.08
N LEU A 67 -7.41 15.41 -9.33
CA LEU A 67 -7.07 16.36 -8.26
C LEU A 67 -8.31 16.81 -7.47
N SER A 68 -9.46 16.91 -8.11
CA SER A 68 -10.70 17.33 -7.42
C SER A 68 -11.34 16.19 -6.61
N CYS A 69 -11.16 14.93 -7.02
CA CYS A 69 -11.71 13.77 -6.31
C CYS A 69 -11.00 13.47 -4.99
N PHE A 70 -9.71 13.78 -4.90
CA PHE A 70 -8.88 13.49 -3.74
C PHE A 70 -8.68 14.68 -2.80
N HIS A 71 -9.05 15.90 -3.19
CA HIS A 71 -9.15 17.04 -2.28
C HIS A 71 -10.46 16.95 -1.47
N TRP A 72 -10.56 15.96 -0.65
CA TRP A 72 -11.60 15.91 0.37
C TRP A 72 -11.24 16.87 1.50
N LYS A 73 -11.41 18.18 1.19
CA LYS A 73 -11.18 19.26 2.14
C LYS A 73 -12.04 19.03 3.39
N GLY A 74 -11.40 18.90 4.52
CA GLY A 74 -12.06 19.00 5.83
C GLY A 74 -12.16 17.72 6.64
N ARG A 75 -11.52 16.61 6.28
CA ARG A 75 -11.35 15.51 7.25
C ARG A 75 -10.16 15.76 8.17
N PRO A 76 -10.31 15.50 9.47
CA PRO A 76 -9.17 15.58 10.37
C PRO A 76 -8.09 14.60 9.94
N ALA A 77 -6.83 15.00 10.06
CA ALA A 77 -5.69 14.11 9.91
C ALA A 77 -5.86 12.91 10.86
N LEU A 78 -5.56 11.70 10.38
CA LEU A 78 -5.53 10.52 11.22
C LEU A 78 -4.16 10.46 11.91
N ASN A 79 -4.16 10.22 13.22
CA ASN A 79 -2.92 10.01 13.97
C ASN A 79 -2.80 8.55 14.39
N ILE A 80 -1.61 7.96 14.17
CA ILE A 80 -1.19 6.67 14.72
C ILE A 80 -0.04 6.99 15.67
N GLY A 81 -0.32 7.03 16.99
CA GLY A 81 0.66 7.55 17.95
C GLY A 81 1.02 9.02 17.63
N THR A 82 2.30 9.27 17.38
CA THR A 82 2.83 10.57 16.98
C THR A 82 2.82 10.81 15.47
N LEU A 83 2.54 9.78 14.67
CA LEU A 83 2.54 9.84 13.22
C LEU A 83 1.25 10.45 12.70
N THR A 84 1.35 11.47 11.87
CA THR A 84 0.20 12.14 11.23
C THR A 84 0.05 11.67 9.78
N ILE A 85 -1.13 11.16 9.45
CA ILE A 85 -1.52 10.74 8.10
C ILE A 85 -2.44 11.81 7.50
N ASN A 86 -1.96 12.50 6.48
CA ASN A 86 -2.65 13.65 5.88
C ASN A 86 -3.70 13.29 4.82
N SER A 87 -3.91 12.00 4.57
CA SER A 87 -4.89 11.50 3.60
C SER A 87 -5.79 10.46 4.27
N SER A 88 -7.05 10.41 3.89
CA SER A 88 -7.98 9.39 4.34
C SER A 88 -7.89 8.08 3.55
N LEU A 89 -6.92 7.98 2.63
CA LEU A 89 -6.70 6.80 1.79
C LEU A 89 -5.43 6.08 2.25
N ALA A 90 -5.57 4.80 2.55
CA ALA A 90 -4.47 3.88 2.79
C ALA A 90 -4.45 2.79 1.73
N LEU A 91 -3.27 2.40 1.28
CA LEU A 91 -3.10 1.23 0.43
C LEU A 91 -3.00 -0.01 1.32
N ALA A 92 -3.98 -0.90 1.18
CA ALA A 92 -3.98 -2.16 1.91
C ALA A 92 -2.87 -3.11 1.43
N PRO A 93 -2.32 -3.96 2.32
CA PRO A 93 -1.31 -4.95 1.94
C PRO A 93 -1.91 -6.06 1.07
N MET A 94 -1.26 -6.36 -0.05
CA MET A 94 -1.68 -7.41 -0.98
C MET A 94 -0.46 -8.18 -1.48
N ALA A 95 -0.36 -9.47 -1.11
CA ALA A 95 0.74 -10.34 -1.52
C ALA A 95 0.84 -10.43 -3.05
N GLY A 96 2.03 -10.23 -3.60
CA GLY A 96 2.30 -10.21 -5.04
C GLY A 96 1.77 -8.99 -5.79
N VAL A 97 1.29 -7.96 -5.08
CA VAL A 97 0.72 -6.75 -5.69
C VAL A 97 1.33 -5.47 -5.12
N THR A 98 1.42 -5.34 -3.80
CA THR A 98 1.91 -4.11 -3.16
C THR A 98 3.44 -4.09 -3.03
N ASP A 99 4.12 -4.39 -4.15
CA ASP A 99 5.55 -4.18 -4.27
C ASP A 99 5.91 -2.67 -4.21
N VAL A 100 7.19 -2.38 -4.14
CA VAL A 100 7.69 -1.01 -4.01
C VAL A 100 7.22 -0.10 -5.15
N ALA A 101 7.15 -0.60 -6.38
CA ALA A 101 6.75 0.19 -7.54
C ALA A 101 5.24 0.52 -7.51
N PHE A 102 4.41 -0.46 -7.15
CA PHE A 102 2.97 -0.26 -7.03
C PHE A 102 2.63 0.70 -5.87
N ARG A 103 3.31 0.58 -4.73
CA ARG A 103 3.13 1.51 -3.60
C ARG A 103 3.49 2.94 -3.98
N GLN A 104 4.60 3.12 -4.73
CA GLN A 104 5.00 4.44 -5.24
C GLN A 104 3.90 5.05 -6.13
N ILE A 105 3.35 4.30 -7.08
CA ILE A 105 2.26 4.76 -7.95
C ILE A 105 1.04 5.15 -7.13
N CYS A 106 0.67 4.36 -6.13
CA CYS A 106 -0.48 4.65 -5.27
C CYS A 106 -0.25 5.92 -4.43
N ALA A 107 0.95 6.12 -3.90
CA ALA A 107 1.32 7.33 -3.17
C ALA A 107 1.24 8.57 -4.07
N GLU A 108 1.78 8.52 -5.29
CA GLU A 108 1.66 9.59 -6.29
C GLU A 108 0.20 9.88 -6.67
N LEU A 109 -0.69 8.90 -6.55
CA LEU A 109 -2.12 9.04 -6.78
C LEU A 109 -2.92 9.48 -5.55
N GLY A 110 -2.25 9.73 -4.40
CA GLY A 110 -2.85 10.31 -3.20
C GLY A 110 -3.10 9.33 -2.05
N ALA A 111 -2.56 8.10 -2.08
CA ALA A 111 -2.52 7.27 -0.89
C ALA A 111 -1.58 7.96 0.13
N GLY A 112 -2.11 8.30 1.29
CA GLY A 112 -1.35 8.97 2.35
C GLY A 112 -0.70 8.01 3.34
N TYR A 113 -0.92 6.71 3.18
CA TYR A 113 -0.34 5.65 3.98
C TYR A 113 -0.22 4.38 3.14
N THR A 114 0.96 3.80 3.09
CA THR A 114 1.25 2.59 2.32
C THR A 114 1.70 1.46 3.24
N ILE A 115 1.36 0.24 2.89
CA ILE A 115 1.71 -0.96 3.65
C ILE A 115 2.38 -1.96 2.70
N THR A 116 3.50 -2.56 3.12
CA THR A 116 4.20 -3.56 2.33
C THR A 116 3.35 -4.81 2.07
N GLU A 117 3.86 -5.73 1.25
CA GLU A 117 3.33 -7.08 1.20
C GLU A 117 3.43 -7.78 2.56
N LEU A 118 2.74 -8.92 2.67
CA LEU A 118 2.72 -9.78 3.84
C LEU A 118 4.08 -10.49 4.03
N ILE A 119 4.78 -10.21 5.10
CA ILE A 119 6.14 -10.69 5.36
C ILE A 119 6.17 -11.69 6.51
N SER A 120 6.78 -12.86 6.31
CA SER A 120 6.88 -13.90 7.33
C SER A 120 7.90 -13.53 8.40
N SER A 121 7.46 -13.48 9.68
CA SER A 121 8.36 -13.26 10.83
C SER A 121 9.46 -14.32 10.91
N LYS A 122 9.11 -15.60 10.73
CA LYS A 122 10.09 -16.70 10.71
C LYS A 122 11.13 -16.52 9.63
N ALA A 123 10.74 -16.13 8.43
CA ALA A 123 11.68 -15.92 7.34
C ALA A 123 12.61 -14.73 7.61
N LEU A 124 12.13 -13.68 8.28
CA LEU A 124 12.99 -12.57 8.75
C LEU A 124 14.01 -13.03 9.77
N CYS A 125 13.60 -13.77 10.81
CA CYS A 125 14.52 -14.32 11.83
C CYS A 125 15.59 -15.25 11.22
N TYR A 126 15.27 -15.92 10.11
CA TYR A 126 16.26 -16.72 9.35
C TYR A 126 17.05 -15.90 8.33
N HIS A 127 16.89 -14.58 8.29
CA HIS A 127 17.55 -13.67 7.34
C HIS A 127 17.42 -14.11 5.88
N ASP A 128 16.24 -14.62 5.48
CA ASP A 128 16.00 -15.03 4.11
C ASP A 128 16.10 -13.85 3.15
N LYS A 129 17.03 -13.94 2.19
CA LYS A 129 17.36 -12.83 1.27
C LYS A 129 16.17 -12.38 0.45
N LYS A 130 15.30 -13.30 0.03
CA LYS A 130 14.09 -12.96 -0.73
C LYS A 130 13.09 -12.20 0.15
N THR A 131 12.94 -12.61 1.39
CA THR A 131 12.07 -11.94 2.36
C THR A 131 12.60 -10.55 2.70
N LEU A 132 13.91 -10.39 2.90
CA LEU A 132 14.54 -9.09 3.14
C LEU A 132 14.32 -8.12 1.95
N SER A 133 14.27 -8.61 0.71
CA SER A 133 13.99 -7.76 -0.45
C SER A 133 12.57 -7.18 -0.46
N LEU A 134 11.61 -7.79 0.24
CA LEU A 134 10.24 -7.26 0.37
C LEU A 134 10.16 -6.05 1.33
N LEU A 135 11.21 -5.81 2.12
CA LEU A 135 11.30 -4.66 3.04
C LEU A 135 11.67 -3.36 2.34
N GLN A 136 12.03 -3.40 1.05
CA GLN A 136 12.44 -2.20 0.32
C GLN A 136 11.32 -1.16 0.26
N GLN A 137 11.71 0.11 0.44
CA GLN A 137 10.85 1.27 0.27
C GLN A 137 11.35 2.13 -0.88
N PHE A 138 10.47 2.93 -1.49
CA PHE A 138 10.88 3.95 -2.44
C PHE A 138 11.32 5.23 -1.69
N PRO A 139 12.21 6.06 -2.26
CA PRO A 139 12.67 7.28 -1.62
C PRO A 139 11.51 8.22 -1.24
N GLY A 140 11.40 8.53 0.05
CA GLY A 140 10.33 9.39 0.57
C GLY A 140 8.99 8.68 0.81
N GLU A 141 8.96 7.36 0.89
CA GLU A 141 7.79 6.59 1.31
C GLU A 141 7.51 6.78 2.80
N HIS A 142 6.85 7.87 3.13
CA HIS A 142 6.41 8.23 4.48
C HIS A 142 5.04 8.91 4.43
N PRO A 143 4.07 8.53 5.30
CA PRO A 143 4.07 7.45 6.27
C PRO A 143 3.96 6.05 5.64
N ALA A 144 4.74 5.11 6.12
CA ALA A 144 4.77 3.75 5.62
C ALA A 144 4.78 2.70 6.73
N ALA A 145 4.15 1.54 6.47
CA ALA A 145 4.20 0.39 7.36
C ALA A 145 4.82 -0.83 6.69
N VAL A 146 5.46 -1.63 7.50
CA VAL A 146 5.84 -3.01 7.17
C VAL A 146 4.86 -3.96 7.81
N GLN A 147 4.17 -4.79 7.01
CA GLN A 147 3.28 -5.80 7.56
C GLN A 147 4.00 -7.13 7.75
N ILE A 148 3.98 -7.64 8.99
CA ILE A 148 4.51 -8.96 9.34
C ILE A 148 3.40 -9.90 9.80
N PHE A 149 3.61 -11.20 9.62
CA PHE A 149 2.73 -12.24 10.14
C PHE A 149 3.52 -13.35 10.83
N GLY A 150 2.90 -13.94 11.83
CA GLY A 150 3.43 -15.01 12.65
C GLY A 150 2.56 -15.21 13.88
N SER A 151 2.84 -16.27 14.65
CA SER A 151 2.08 -16.62 15.86
C SER A 151 2.97 -16.89 17.08
N ASP A 152 4.29 -16.75 16.93
CA ASP A 152 5.24 -16.84 18.02
C ASP A 152 5.63 -15.45 18.51
N PRO A 153 5.35 -15.06 19.78
CA PRO A 153 5.60 -13.71 20.28
C PRO A 153 7.07 -13.30 20.22
N ILE A 154 8.00 -14.24 20.51
CA ILE A 154 9.43 -13.94 20.54
C ILE A 154 9.91 -13.66 19.09
N CYS A 155 9.60 -14.56 18.17
CA CYS A 155 9.93 -14.40 16.77
C CYS A 155 9.27 -13.15 16.15
N MET A 156 8.05 -12.79 16.57
CA MET A 156 7.36 -11.57 16.10
C MET A 156 8.07 -10.32 16.58
N ALA A 157 8.53 -10.28 17.83
CA ALA A 157 9.28 -9.16 18.37
C ALA A 157 10.63 -8.97 17.65
N GLU A 158 11.39 -10.05 17.45
CA GLU A 158 12.64 -10.04 16.70
C GLU A 158 12.42 -9.60 15.24
N ALA A 159 11.43 -10.17 14.58
CA ALA A 159 11.07 -9.81 13.21
C ALA A 159 10.65 -8.35 13.06
N ALA A 160 9.97 -7.78 14.05
CA ALA A 160 9.61 -6.37 14.06
C ALA A 160 10.83 -5.46 14.08
N GLN A 161 11.85 -5.78 14.90
CA GLN A 161 13.12 -5.04 14.94
C GLN A 161 13.84 -5.14 13.60
N ILE A 162 14.02 -6.35 13.06
CA ILE A 162 14.67 -6.58 11.77
C ILE A 162 13.93 -5.80 10.67
N ALA A 163 12.59 -5.84 10.67
CA ALA A 163 11.78 -5.15 9.68
C ALA A 163 12.00 -3.63 9.71
N LEU A 164 11.97 -3.00 10.89
CA LEU A 164 12.19 -1.56 11.04
C LEU A 164 13.62 -1.15 10.66
N GLU A 165 14.64 -1.89 11.12
CA GLU A 165 16.05 -1.59 10.82
C GLU A 165 16.36 -1.65 9.31
N HIS A 166 15.76 -2.61 8.59
CA HIS A 166 16.04 -2.78 7.17
C HIS A 166 15.17 -1.90 6.26
N SER A 167 13.94 -1.59 6.67
CA SER A 167 13.02 -0.83 5.82
C SER A 167 13.07 0.67 6.08
N GLY A 168 13.32 1.10 7.33
CA GLY A 168 13.11 2.47 7.77
C GLY A 168 11.62 2.87 7.82
N ALA A 169 10.69 1.91 7.88
CA ALA A 169 9.27 2.16 8.00
C ALA A 169 8.92 2.86 9.31
N ASP A 170 7.83 3.61 9.32
CA ASP A 170 7.34 4.33 10.50
C ASP A 170 6.56 3.43 11.46
N VAL A 171 5.98 2.34 10.94
CA VAL A 171 5.05 1.46 11.66
C VAL A 171 5.30 -0.01 11.30
N VAL A 172 5.19 -0.88 12.31
CA VAL A 172 5.00 -2.32 12.09
C VAL A 172 3.52 -2.65 12.18
N ASP A 173 2.98 -3.22 11.13
CA ASP A 173 1.60 -3.69 11.06
C ASP A 173 1.55 -5.20 11.27
N LEU A 174 0.68 -5.65 12.19
CA LEU A 174 0.54 -7.07 12.55
C LEU A 174 -0.64 -7.69 11.82
N ASN A 175 -0.38 -8.67 10.96
CA ASN A 175 -1.45 -9.34 10.22
C ASN A 175 -2.27 -10.28 11.11
N MET A 176 -3.49 -9.90 11.38
CA MET A 176 -4.49 -10.72 12.09
C MET A 176 -5.74 -11.01 11.25
N GLY A 177 -5.68 -10.73 9.94
CA GLY A 177 -6.85 -10.84 9.05
C GLY A 177 -6.73 -11.82 7.89
N CYS A 178 -5.54 -12.26 7.53
CA CYS A 178 -5.34 -13.12 6.35
C CYS A 178 -6.00 -14.49 6.54
N PRO A 179 -6.98 -14.87 5.67
CA PRO A 179 -7.71 -16.14 5.79
C PRO A 179 -7.06 -17.28 5.02
N MET A 180 -5.91 -17.08 4.36
CA MET A 180 -5.28 -18.10 3.52
C MET A 180 -4.93 -19.35 4.33
N GLY A 181 -5.32 -20.53 3.83
CA GLY A 181 -5.13 -21.81 4.52
C GLY A 181 -3.69 -22.09 4.97
N LYS A 182 -2.69 -21.75 4.14
CA LYS A 182 -1.27 -21.88 4.52
C LYS A 182 -0.87 -21.04 5.74
N ILE A 183 -1.53 -19.92 5.97
CA ILE A 183 -1.28 -19.02 7.10
C ILE A 183 -2.10 -19.47 8.30
N VAL A 184 -3.41 -19.64 8.12
CA VAL A 184 -4.34 -20.01 9.20
C VAL A 184 -4.02 -21.39 9.82
N ASN A 185 -3.61 -22.37 9.01
CA ASN A 185 -3.26 -23.70 9.50
C ASN A 185 -2.00 -23.70 10.40
N ASN A 186 -1.15 -22.68 10.30
CA ASN A 186 0.00 -22.49 11.18
C ASN A 186 -0.35 -21.68 12.45
N GLY A 187 -1.59 -21.28 12.62
CA GLY A 187 -2.03 -20.43 13.73
C GLY A 187 -1.75 -18.94 13.52
N ASP A 188 -1.37 -18.52 12.30
CA ASP A 188 -1.04 -17.16 11.92
C ASP A 188 -2.25 -16.41 11.32
N GLY A 189 -2.12 -15.12 11.09
CA GLY A 189 -3.13 -14.32 10.41
C GLY A 189 -4.48 -14.33 11.13
N ALA A 190 -5.56 -14.66 10.42
CA ALA A 190 -6.91 -14.69 10.99
C ALA A 190 -7.08 -15.71 12.13
N ALA A 191 -6.20 -16.71 12.25
CA ALA A 191 -6.23 -17.66 13.36
C ALA A 191 -5.95 -16.99 14.71
N LEU A 192 -5.16 -15.93 14.76
CA LEU A 192 -4.88 -15.15 15.99
C LEU A 192 -6.14 -14.55 16.61
N MET A 193 -7.15 -14.21 15.79
CA MET A 193 -8.42 -13.69 16.30
C MET A 193 -9.20 -14.69 17.15
N LYS A 194 -8.85 -15.98 17.11
CA LYS A 194 -9.45 -17.04 17.96
C LYS A 194 -8.74 -17.19 19.30
N ASP A 195 -7.59 -16.55 19.48
CA ASP A 195 -6.76 -16.60 20.70
C ASP A 195 -6.33 -15.18 21.09
N PRO A 196 -7.23 -14.42 21.74
CA PRO A 196 -6.94 -13.05 22.16
C PRO A 196 -5.77 -12.91 23.13
N GLU A 197 -5.54 -13.91 23.97
CA GLU A 197 -4.40 -13.89 24.90
C GLU A 197 -3.06 -13.97 24.14
N LYS A 198 -2.99 -14.85 23.14
CA LYS A 198 -1.82 -14.95 22.28
C LYS A 198 -1.62 -13.69 21.45
N ALA A 199 -2.68 -13.15 20.86
CA ALA A 199 -2.65 -11.89 20.15
C ALA A 199 -2.12 -10.75 21.01
N GLY A 200 -2.60 -10.66 22.27
CA GLY A 200 -2.12 -9.67 23.25
C GLY A 200 -0.66 -9.84 23.65
N ARG A 201 -0.11 -11.08 23.64
CA ARG A 201 1.32 -11.30 23.88
C ARG A 201 2.21 -10.91 22.68
N ILE A 202 1.67 -10.87 21.48
CA ILE A 202 2.39 -10.47 20.27
C ILE A 202 2.44 -8.94 20.15
N MET A 203 1.39 -8.24 20.60
CA MET A 203 1.32 -6.77 20.65
C MET A 203 2.14 -6.18 21.77
#